data_bfa88d29ce3538cc05f5092011d52a97
#
_entry.id   bfa88d29ce3538cc05f5092011d52a97
#
_cell.length_a   1.000
_cell.length_b   1.000
_cell.length_c   1.000
_cell.angle_alpha   90.00
_cell.angle_beta   90.00
_cell.angle_gamma   90.00
#
_symmetry.space_group_name_H-M   'P 1'
#
loop_
_entity.id
_entity.type
_entity.pdbx_description
1 polymer ?
#
loop_
_entity_poly.entity_id
_entity_poly.type
_entity_poly.pdbx_seq_one_letter_code
_entity_poly.pdbx_strand_id
1 'polypeptide(L)'
;MKLITAIVNKEDSKNVCNELIKAKFYVTRLATTGGFLMAGNMTLLIGTEDERVDDCIKVISRCCKQRTEIVPGTASIGVGLETAMPNEVTVGGATIFVTNVERFEKL
;
A
#
# COMPACT_ATOMS: atom_id res chain seq x y z
N MET A 1 -4.72 -9.28 -19.90
CA MET A 1 -4.45 -9.39 -18.47
C MET A 1 -3.42 -8.38 -18.03
N LYS A 2 -3.62 -7.85 -16.87
CA LYS A 2 -2.70 -6.88 -16.28
C LYS A 2 -2.20 -7.38 -14.93
N LEU A 3 -1.02 -6.94 -14.57
CA LEU A 3 -0.47 -7.16 -13.25
C LEU A 3 -0.47 -5.82 -12.52
N ILE A 4 -1.12 -5.77 -11.40
CA ILE A 4 -1.15 -4.58 -10.57
C ILE A 4 -0.20 -4.81 -9.40
N THR A 5 0.77 -3.91 -9.26
CA THR A 5 1.69 -3.92 -8.13
C THR A 5 1.34 -2.72 -7.28
N ALA A 6 0.88 -2.98 -6.08
CA ALA A 6 0.45 -1.91 -5.19
C ALA A 6 1.31 -1.89 -3.94
N ILE A 7 1.87 -0.75 -3.65
CA ILE A 7 2.68 -0.56 -2.45
C ILE A 7 1.83 0.25 -1.49
N VAL A 8 1.47 -0.36 -0.37
CA VAL A 8 0.55 0.24 0.59
C VAL A 8 1.20 0.27 1.96
N ASN A 9 0.65 1.09 2.84
CA ASN A 9 1.12 1.13 4.21
C ASN A 9 0.80 -0.19 4.88
N LYS A 10 1.73 -0.69 5.69
CA LYS A 10 1.56 -1.97 6.35
C LYS A 10 0.29 -2.03 7.19
N GLU A 11 -0.07 -0.93 7.81
CA GLU A 11 -1.26 -0.89 8.63
C GLU A 11 -2.54 -1.04 7.81
N ASP A 12 -2.50 -0.64 6.55
CA ASP A 12 -3.66 -0.73 5.68
C ASP A 12 -3.73 -2.06 4.95
N SER A 13 -2.63 -2.80 4.91
CA SER A 13 -2.51 -3.98 4.05
C SER A 13 -3.55 -5.05 4.32
N LYS A 14 -3.85 -5.31 5.59
CA LYS A 14 -4.79 -6.36 5.93
C LYS A 14 -6.20 -6.01 5.43
N ASN A 15 -6.60 -4.78 5.65
CA ASN A 15 -7.91 -4.33 5.21
C ASN A 15 -8.02 -4.33 3.69
N VAL A 16 -6.98 -3.84 3.03
CA VAL A 16 -6.95 -3.84 1.56
C VAL A 16 -7.08 -5.25 1.03
N CYS A 17 -6.30 -6.18 1.56
CA CYS A 17 -6.37 -7.55 1.10
C CYS A 17 -7.74 -8.16 1.31
N ASN A 18 -8.34 -7.92 2.46
CA ASN A 18 -9.67 -8.44 2.73
C ASN A 18 -10.70 -7.90 1.75
N GLU A 19 -10.64 -6.59 1.48
CA GLU A 19 -11.59 -5.98 0.56
C GLU A 19 -11.37 -6.44 -0.87
N LEU A 20 -10.13 -6.63 -1.27
CA LEU A 20 -9.84 -7.14 -2.60
C LEU A 20 -10.35 -8.57 -2.76
N ILE A 21 -10.16 -9.39 -1.75
CA ILE A 21 -10.64 -10.77 -1.79
C ILE A 21 -12.16 -10.80 -1.85
N LYS A 22 -12.83 -9.94 -1.10
CA LYS A 22 -14.28 -9.84 -1.17
C LYS A 22 -14.76 -9.47 -2.55
N ALA A 23 -13.99 -8.65 -3.24
CA ALA A 23 -14.31 -8.23 -4.60
C ALA A 23 -13.86 -9.23 -5.65
N LYS A 24 -13.41 -10.41 -5.21
CA LYS A 24 -13.02 -11.51 -6.08
C LYS A 24 -11.71 -11.29 -6.82
N PHE A 25 -10.80 -10.56 -6.20
CA PHE A 25 -9.45 -10.44 -6.73
C PHE A 25 -8.53 -11.42 -6.00
N TYR A 26 -7.52 -11.89 -6.71
CA TYR A 26 -6.49 -12.74 -6.11
C TYR A 26 -5.31 -11.85 -5.77
N VAL A 27 -4.91 -11.87 -4.52
CA VAL A 27 -3.86 -10.99 -4.02
C VAL A 27 -2.74 -11.80 -3.41
N THR A 28 -1.52 -11.50 -3.82
CA THR A 28 -0.34 -12.06 -3.20
C THR A 28 0.38 -10.95 -2.46
N ARG A 29 0.66 -11.15 -1.19
CA ARG A 29 1.42 -10.18 -0.41
C ARG A 29 2.88 -10.57 -0.44
N LEU A 30 3.73 -9.60 -0.70
CA LEU A 30 5.16 -9.82 -0.64
C LEU A 30 5.69 -9.22 0.64
N ALA A 31 6.11 -10.09 1.52
CA ALA A 31 6.78 -9.66 2.74
C ALA A 31 8.26 -9.65 2.40
N THR A 32 8.83 -8.48 2.39
CA THR A 32 10.25 -8.36 2.13
C THR A 32 10.92 -7.94 3.41
N THR A 33 12.13 -8.40 3.60
CA THR A 33 12.94 -7.98 4.74
C THR A 33 14.14 -7.26 4.15
N GLY A 34 14.42 -6.11 4.65
CA GLY A 34 15.54 -5.33 4.14
C GLY A 34 15.46 -3.93 4.66
N GLY A 35 16.53 -3.22 4.51
CA GLY A 35 16.66 -1.90 5.11
C GLY A 35 15.58 -0.91 4.68
N PHE A 36 15.14 -1.02 3.47
CA PHE A 36 14.17 -0.07 2.97
C PHE A 36 12.78 -0.28 3.49
N LEU A 37 12.55 -1.42 4.09
CA LEU A 37 11.23 -1.72 4.56
C LEU A 37 10.94 -1.19 5.90
N MET A 38 11.86 -0.50 6.44
CA MET A 38 11.61 0.17 7.68
C MET A 38 10.45 1.13 7.59
N ALA A 39 10.09 1.49 6.41
CA ALA A 39 8.97 2.41 6.24
C ALA A 39 7.62 1.78 6.54
N GLY A 40 7.60 0.47 6.72
CA GLY A 40 6.34 -0.17 7.04
C GLY A 40 5.40 -0.30 5.87
N ASN A 41 5.94 -0.52 4.69
CA ASN A 41 5.13 -0.74 3.50
C ASN A 41 5.00 -2.21 3.17
N MET A 42 3.94 -2.53 2.47
CA MET A 42 3.67 -3.88 2.02
C MET A 42 3.41 -3.84 0.52
N THR A 43 3.95 -4.79 -0.21
CA THR A 43 3.71 -4.88 -1.63
C THR A 43 2.69 -5.95 -1.94
N LEU A 44 1.71 -5.62 -2.75
CA LEU A 44 0.67 -6.54 -3.17
C LEU A 44 0.77 -6.76 -4.67
N LEU A 45 0.62 -7.99 -5.09
CA LEU A 45 0.56 -8.33 -6.50
C LEU A 45 -0.83 -8.85 -6.82
N ILE A 46 -1.46 -8.29 -7.82
CA ILE A 46 -2.81 -8.66 -8.22
C ILE A 46 -2.86 -8.83 -9.73
N GLY A 47 -3.12 -10.05 -10.18
CA GLY A 47 -3.35 -10.28 -11.60
C GLY A 47 -4.81 -10.18 -11.89
N THR A 48 -5.20 -9.44 -12.93
CA THR A 48 -6.60 -9.30 -13.25
C THR A 48 -6.81 -8.96 -14.73
N GLU A 49 -8.05 -9.08 -15.16
CA GLU A 49 -8.40 -8.72 -16.52
C GLU A 49 -8.40 -7.21 -16.70
N ASP A 50 -8.18 -6.78 -17.92
CA ASP A 50 -8.09 -5.36 -18.22
C ASP A 50 -9.31 -4.59 -17.74
N GLU A 51 -10.50 -5.17 -17.90
CA GLU A 51 -11.74 -4.51 -17.55
C GLU A 51 -11.92 -4.31 -16.05
N ARG A 52 -11.15 -5.03 -15.25
CA ARG A 52 -11.29 -4.95 -13.81
C ARG A 52 -10.20 -4.13 -13.13
N VAL A 53 -9.30 -3.56 -13.92
CA VAL A 53 -8.21 -2.78 -13.34
C VAL A 53 -8.74 -1.58 -12.55
N ASP A 54 -9.67 -0.84 -13.12
CA ASP A 54 -10.21 0.33 -12.44
C ASP A 54 -10.94 -0.05 -11.15
N ASP A 55 -11.64 -1.16 -11.15
CA ASP A 55 -12.33 -1.62 -9.95
C ASP A 55 -11.32 -1.95 -8.85
N CYS A 56 -10.24 -2.60 -9.22
CA CYS A 56 -9.18 -2.92 -8.28
C CYS A 56 -8.58 -1.65 -7.66
N ILE A 57 -8.30 -0.68 -8.50
CA ILE A 57 -7.73 0.58 -8.03
C ILE A 57 -8.71 1.28 -7.09
N LYS A 58 -9.99 1.24 -7.38
CA LYS A 58 -11.00 1.84 -6.51
C LYS A 58 -11.01 1.21 -5.13
N VAL A 59 -10.91 -0.11 -5.07
CA VAL A 59 -10.88 -0.80 -3.78
C VAL A 59 -9.66 -0.36 -2.99
N ILE A 60 -8.50 -0.36 -3.62
CA ILE A 60 -7.27 0.05 -2.96
C ILE A 60 -7.38 1.49 -2.47
N SER A 61 -7.91 2.36 -3.31
CA SER A 61 -8.05 3.77 -2.97
C SER A 61 -8.94 3.98 -1.75
N ARG A 62 -10.03 3.24 -1.64
CA ARG A 62 -10.92 3.38 -0.49
C ARG A 62 -10.24 2.98 0.80
N CYS A 63 -9.36 2.01 0.75
CA CYS A 63 -8.73 1.45 1.93
C CYS A 63 -7.44 2.14 2.32
N CYS A 64 -6.84 2.88 1.42
CA CYS A 64 -5.50 3.41 1.61
C CYS A 64 -5.43 4.92 1.46
N LYS A 65 -6.39 5.62 2.03
CA LYS A 65 -6.38 7.07 1.92
C LYS A 65 -5.20 7.67 2.62
N GLN A 66 -4.56 8.60 1.96
CA GLN A 66 -3.47 9.33 2.54
C GLN A 66 -3.99 10.19 3.69
N ARG A 67 -3.28 10.21 4.77
CA ARG A 67 -3.68 10.98 5.94
C ARG A 67 -2.45 11.47 6.68
N THR A 68 -2.63 12.50 7.46
CA THR A 68 -1.56 13.06 8.27
C THR A 68 -1.79 12.66 9.72
N GLU A 69 -0.74 12.16 10.35
CA GLU A 69 -0.80 11.79 11.75
C GLU A 69 0.23 12.60 12.52
N ILE A 70 -0.10 12.91 13.76
CA ILE A 70 0.83 13.62 14.62
C ILE A 70 1.66 12.60 15.36
N VAL A 71 2.96 12.69 15.19
CA VAL A 71 3.87 11.79 15.85
C VAL A 71 4.01 12.22 17.30
N PRO A 72 3.96 11.29 18.25
CA PRO A 72 4.14 11.62 19.67
C PRO A 72 5.41 12.40 19.90
N GLY A 73 5.37 13.25 20.91
CA GLY A 73 6.52 14.09 21.21
C GLY A 73 7.80 13.33 21.40
N THR A 74 7.72 12.12 21.89
CA THR A 74 8.92 11.33 22.07
C THR A 74 9.62 11.06 20.77
N ALA A 75 8.89 10.99 19.72
CA ALA A 75 9.51 10.73 18.43
C ALA A 75 10.30 11.92 17.95
N SER A 76 10.04 13.07 18.51
CA SER A 76 10.69 14.28 18.06
C SER A 76 11.83 14.70 18.97
N ILE A 77 12.10 13.94 19.99
CA ILE A 77 13.11 14.34 20.94
C ILE A 77 14.40 14.70 20.30
N GLY A 78 14.86 13.90 19.42
CA GLY A 78 16.16 14.14 18.86
C GLY A 78 16.23 15.34 17.97
N VAL A 79 15.12 15.74 17.41
CA VAL A 79 15.17 16.78 16.40
C VAL A 79 14.22 17.90 16.66
N GLY A 80 13.45 17.74 17.66
CA GLY A 80 12.39 18.66 17.85
C GLY A 80 12.73 19.94 18.50
N LEU A 81 13.97 20.07 18.83
CA LEU A 81 14.36 21.23 19.57
C LEU A 81 13.90 22.50 18.95
N GLU A 82 14.20 22.60 17.69
CA GLU A 82 13.93 23.82 17.04
C GLU A 82 12.57 23.81 16.43
N THR A 83 11.93 22.68 16.42
CA THR A 83 10.63 22.65 15.82
C THR A 83 9.60 22.66 16.90
N ALA A 84 9.09 23.76 17.12
CA ALA A 84 7.95 23.84 17.99
C ALA A 84 6.77 23.19 17.31
N MET A 85 6.90 22.81 16.08
CA MET A 85 5.78 22.25 15.36
C MET A 85 5.63 20.77 15.66
N PRO A 86 4.42 20.31 15.76
CA PRO A 86 4.19 18.88 15.91
C PRO A 86 4.77 18.18 14.69
N ASN A 87 5.30 17.02 14.90
CA ASN A 87 5.84 16.25 13.80
C ASN A 87 4.69 15.58 13.08
N GLU A 88 4.30 16.17 12.00
CA GLU A 88 3.25 15.62 11.17
C GLU A 88 3.88 14.67 10.19
N VAL A 89 3.32 13.48 10.09
CA VAL A 89 3.77 12.47 9.15
C VAL A 89 2.60 12.09 8.27
N THR A 90 2.82 12.10 6.99
CA THR A 90 1.81 11.67 6.06
C THR A 90 1.90 10.16 5.94
N VAL A 91 0.82 9.48 6.25
CA VAL A 91 0.77 8.02 6.18
C VAL A 91 -0.40 7.60 5.32
N GLY A 92 -0.35 6.36 4.89
CA GLY A 92 -1.40 5.83 4.03
C GLY A 92 -1.14 6.12 2.58
N GLY A 93 -2.17 6.05 1.78
CA GLY A 93 -2.03 6.18 0.35
C GLY A 93 -1.54 4.88 -0.26
N ALA A 94 -1.34 4.88 -1.55
CA ALA A 94 -0.84 3.72 -2.26
C ALA A 94 -0.12 4.15 -3.52
N THR A 95 0.91 3.40 -3.87
CA THR A 95 1.57 3.59 -5.16
C THR A 95 1.22 2.37 -6.00
N ILE A 96 0.68 2.60 -7.16
CA ILE A 96 0.16 1.53 -8.00
C ILE A 96 0.83 1.55 -9.36
N PHE A 97 1.36 0.40 -9.75
CA PHE A 97 1.89 0.20 -11.09
C PHE A 97 1.01 -0.83 -11.78
N VAL A 98 0.67 -0.56 -13.02
CA VAL A 98 -0.11 -1.50 -13.82
C VAL A 98 0.72 -1.84 -15.04
N THR A 99 1.00 -3.11 -15.22
CA THR A 99 1.81 -3.57 -16.35
C THR A 99 1.08 -4.64 -17.13
N ASN A 100 1.42 -4.77 -18.40
CA ASN A 100 0.85 -5.81 -19.22
C ASN A 100 1.50 -7.15 -18.86
N VAL A 101 0.68 -8.20 -18.88
CA VAL A 101 1.18 -9.55 -18.71
C VAL A 101 1.23 -10.19 -20.07
N GLU A 102 2.43 -10.45 -20.53
CA GLU A 102 2.63 -11.06 -21.83
C GLU A 102 2.17 -12.50 -21.86
N ARG A 103 2.38 -13.18 -20.76
CA ARG A 103 2.04 -14.60 -20.68
C ARG A 103 1.71 -14.95 -19.25
N PHE A 104 0.63 -15.67 -19.06
CA PHE A 104 0.21 -16.13 -17.75
C PHE A 104 -0.05 -17.63 -17.81
N GLU A 105 0.55 -18.37 -16.90
CA GLU A 105 0.32 -19.80 -16.81
C GLU A 105 0.14 -20.17 -15.35
N LYS A 106 -0.88 -20.94 -15.10
CA LYS A 106 -1.14 -21.48 -13.77
C LYS A 106 -1.03 -23.00 -13.87
N LEU A 107 0.04 -23.52 -13.34
CA LEU A 107 0.33 -24.95 -13.44
C LEU A 107 -0.32 -25.76 -12.34
#